data_ac45c112c20e480a240954f13cbd630e
#
_entry.id   ac45c112c20e480a240954f13cbd630e
#
_cell.length_a   1.000
_cell.length_b   1.000
_cell.length_c   1.000
_cell.angle_alpha   90.00
_cell.angle_beta   90.00
_cell.angle_gamma   90.00
#
_symmetry.space_group_name_H-M   'P 1'
#
loop_
_entity.id
_entity.type
_entity.pdbx_description
1 polymer ?
#
loop_
_entity_poly.entity_id
_entity_poly.type
_entity_poly.pdbx_seq_one_letter_code
_entity_poly.pdbx_strand_id
1 'polypeptide(L)'
;MWGIETLLSTLAGGISLLVLFRRIQSTRPSLVPKSVALVVLGDIGRSPRMMYHADSLARNGYTTHIVAYRGSAPSKHLSENPHIRFVYLPTPLGWVTGLPRPLFLLCLPLKVIVGAWDLLRALVSIQIAPAFLFVQNPPAIPTLIVIKLAAFLRGSKVIIDWHNTGYSVLALRLGKRHPVVLLAKFLELLFGRLAYAHLTVSDAMKHELIKEANLRGRVVTFHDRPPASFRRLEEHEAHNLFSRLPSLNSLSDWEPAFEPDSTLFTTSSGSLRPDRPALLVSPTSWTADEDFSILLRALGLYEVAARKFAAGEGGLRDSHGQVIPLSGKKAARKLPKAVVLVTGKGAGKKAFEAEVERLEKKWNWVRVRTEWLEREDYPRLLGSADLGVSLHTSTSGIDLPMKVVDMFGCGLPVLALDFPCLGELVKDGKNGRSFKTAEDLADELITLLLGFPMPFPSDIDILRVGIKDCKYGGDEPGQEWESWEAHWDRIVAPLMAP
;
A
#
# COMPACT_ATOMS: atom_id res chain seq x y z
N MET A 1 7.90 -55.90 -7.34
CA MET A 1 6.58 -55.63 -6.77
C MET A 1 6.57 -55.44 -5.25
N TRP A 2 7.46 -56.09 -4.46
CA TRP A 2 7.49 -55.96 -2.98
C TRP A 2 7.85 -54.59 -2.39
N GLY A 3 8.49 -53.72 -3.13
CA GLY A 3 8.93 -52.40 -2.62
C GLY A 3 7.83 -51.33 -2.52
N ILE A 4 6.81 -51.42 -3.36
CA ILE A 4 5.72 -50.39 -3.40
C ILE A 4 4.68 -50.68 -2.30
N GLU A 5 4.39 -51.95 -2.04
CA GLU A 5 3.46 -52.35 -0.96
C GLU A 5 4.01 -52.05 0.43
N THR A 6 5.30 -52.26 0.63
CA THR A 6 5.99 -51.86 1.90
C THR A 6 6.04 -50.35 2.07
N LEU A 7 6.23 -49.59 1.00
CA LEU A 7 6.21 -48.11 1.06
C LEU A 7 4.80 -47.56 1.35
N LEU A 8 3.78 -48.16 0.73
CA LEU A 8 2.38 -47.81 0.96
C LEU A 8 1.89 -48.17 2.37
N SER A 9 2.31 -49.33 2.89
CA SER A 9 1.96 -49.75 4.26
C SER A 9 2.66 -48.92 5.32
N THR A 10 3.93 -48.49 5.12
CA THR A 10 4.62 -47.57 6.03
C THR A 10 4.04 -46.16 5.99
N LEU A 11 3.63 -45.68 4.80
CA LEU A 11 2.92 -44.41 4.67
C LEU A 11 1.53 -44.47 5.32
N ALA A 12 0.77 -45.53 5.14
CA ALA A 12 -0.53 -45.74 5.77
C ALA A 12 -0.41 -45.86 7.31
N GLY A 13 0.60 -46.58 7.79
CA GLY A 13 0.91 -46.67 9.24
C GLY A 13 1.30 -45.31 9.84
N GLY A 14 2.11 -44.55 9.14
CA GLY A 14 2.50 -43.21 9.53
C GLY A 14 1.30 -42.23 9.59
N ILE A 15 0.42 -42.29 8.60
CA ILE A 15 -0.83 -41.50 8.56
C ILE A 15 -1.77 -41.90 9.69
N SER A 16 -1.91 -43.20 9.98
CA SER A 16 -2.76 -43.73 11.05
C SER A 16 -2.25 -43.31 12.42
N LEU A 17 -0.94 -43.36 12.66
CA LEU A 17 -0.29 -42.87 13.88
C LEU A 17 -0.46 -41.34 14.03
N LEU A 18 -0.36 -40.57 12.98
CA LEU A 18 -0.60 -39.12 12.96
C LEU A 18 -2.07 -38.79 13.27
N VAL A 19 -3.02 -39.53 12.75
CA VAL A 19 -4.46 -39.39 13.02
C VAL A 19 -4.78 -39.76 14.46
N LEU A 20 -4.16 -40.80 15.00
CA LEU A 20 -4.29 -41.23 16.38
C LEU A 20 -3.68 -40.19 17.34
N PHE A 21 -2.50 -39.66 17.02
CA PHE A 21 -1.84 -38.58 17.78
C PHE A 21 -2.68 -37.30 17.79
N ARG A 22 -3.34 -36.97 16.68
CA ARG A 22 -4.31 -35.89 16.59
C ARG A 22 -5.54 -36.10 17.48
N ARG A 23 -6.11 -37.30 17.51
CA ARG A 23 -7.23 -37.63 18.41
C ARG A 23 -6.86 -37.46 19.88
N ILE A 24 -5.66 -37.85 20.27
CA ILE A 24 -5.16 -37.71 21.67
C ILE A 24 -4.94 -36.24 22.04
N GLN A 25 -4.49 -35.39 21.09
CA GLN A 25 -4.36 -33.95 21.33
C GLN A 25 -5.72 -33.22 21.39
N SER A 26 -6.71 -33.67 20.64
CA SER A 26 -8.05 -33.03 20.57
C SER A 26 -8.92 -33.32 21.79
N THR A 27 -8.55 -34.28 22.64
CA THR A 27 -9.31 -34.67 23.85
C THR A 27 -8.88 -33.91 25.13
N ARG A 28 -7.90 -32.99 25.02
CA ARG A 28 -7.56 -32.13 26.16
C ARG A 28 -8.39 -30.85 26.11
N PRO A 29 -9.32 -30.59 27.07
CA PRO A 29 -9.93 -29.29 27.24
C PRO A 29 -8.86 -28.38 27.83
N SER A 30 -8.04 -27.77 27.02
CA SER A 30 -7.10 -26.76 27.45
C SER A 30 -7.40 -25.49 26.70
N LEU A 31 -7.38 -24.38 27.40
CA LEU A 31 -7.24 -23.01 26.91
C LEU A 31 -6.51 -23.07 25.55
N VAL A 32 -7.23 -22.83 24.45
CA VAL A 32 -6.64 -22.86 23.10
C VAL A 32 -5.45 -21.92 23.13
N PRO A 33 -4.22 -22.41 22.93
CA PRO A 33 -3.07 -21.53 22.99
C PRO A 33 -3.28 -20.43 21.96
N LYS A 34 -3.34 -19.18 22.42
CA LYS A 34 -3.45 -18.03 21.51
C LYS A 34 -2.12 -17.86 20.78
N SER A 35 -1.79 -18.77 19.88
CA SER A 35 -0.57 -18.76 19.06
C SER A 35 -0.94 -18.69 17.58
N VAL A 36 -0.25 -17.83 16.82
CA VAL A 36 -0.44 -17.65 15.38
C VAL A 36 0.93 -17.63 14.71
N ALA A 37 1.05 -18.32 13.56
CA ALA A 37 2.18 -18.13 12.67
C ALA A 37 1.77 -17.20 11.52
N LEU A 38 2.37 -16.04 11.47
CA LEU A 38 2.20 -15.04 10.41
C LEU A 38 3.30 -15.25 9.38
N VAL A 39 2.93 -15.67 8.16
CA VAL A 39 3.88 -16.09 7.12
C VAL A 39 3.97 -15.06 6.02
N VAL A 40 5.18 -14.52 5.83
CA VAL A 40 5.52 -13.55 4.80
C VAL A 40 6.75 -14.05 4.07
N LEU A 41 6.59 -14.69 2.90
CA LEU A 41 7.74 -15.09 2.08
C LEU A 41 8.36 -13.88 1.36
N GLY A 42 8.82 -12.93 2.17
CA GLY A 42 9.40 -11.67 1.77
C GLY A 42 10.08 -10.99 2.94
N ASP A 43 10.47 -9.74 2.73
CA ASP A 43 11.00 -8.86 3.76
C ASP A 43 9.84 -8.26 4.58
N ILE A 44 9.72 -8.67 5.84
CA ILE A 44 8.66 -8.16 6.72
C ILE A 44 8.76 -6.64 6.91
N GLY A 45 9.97 -6.07 6.94
CA GLY A 45 10.16 -4.63 7.07
C GLY A 45 9.64 -3.82 5.89
N ARG A 46 9.34 -4.50 4.75
CA ARG A 46 8.72 -3.93 3.56
C ARG A 46 7.27 -4.36 3.34
N SER A 47 6.64 -4.98 4.34
CA SER A 47 5.25 -5.44 4.28
C SER A 47 4.41 -4.76 5.37
N PRO A 48 4.05 -3.47 5.21
CA PRO A 48 3.33 -2.71 6.24
C PRO A 48 2.06 -3.40 6.72
N ARG A 49 1.21 -3.88 5.81
CA ARG A 49 -0.02 -4.59 6.13
C ARG A 49 0.22 -5.80 7.04
N MET A 50 1.26 -6.58 6.75
CA MET A 50 1.59 -7.75 7.59
C MET A 50 2.17 -7.35 8.95
N MET A 51 2.88 -6.23 9.03
CA MET A 51 3.31 -5.67 10.32
C MET A 51 2.10 -5.21 11.15
N TYR A 52 1.10 -4.59 10.53
CA TYR A 52 -0.13 -4.19 11.20
C TYR A 52 -0.95 -5.41 11.67
N HIS A 53 -1.01 -6.48 10.88
CA HIS A 53 -1.59 -7.75 11.33
C HIS A 53 -0.85 -8.32 12.55
N ALA A 54 0.48 -8.34 12.54
CA ALA A 54 1.28 -8.83 13.65
C ALA A 54 1.02 -8.06 14.94
N ASP A 55 0.96 -6.74 14.85
CA ASP A 55 0.66 -5.85 15.97
C ASP A 55 -0.77 -6.07 16.52
N SER A 56 -1.75 -6.16 15.62
CA SER A 56 -3.14 -6.42 16.00
C SER A 56 -3.31 -7.79 16.66
N LEU A 57 -2.62 -8.82 16.15
CA LEU A 57 -2.60 -10.15 16.78
C LEU A 57 -2.01 -10.10 18.18
N ALA A 58 -0.87 -9.43 18.36
CA ALA A 58 -0.22 -9.27 19.66
C ALA A 58 -1.11 -8.50 20.66
N ARG A 59 -1.74 -7.41 20.21
CA ARG A 59 -2.70 -6.61 20.99
C ARG A 59 -3.90 -7.44 21.43
N ASN A 60 -4.36 -8.38 20.62
CA ASN A 60 -5.44 -9.32 20.95
C ASN A 60 -4.97 -10.54 21.76
N GLY A 61 -3.73 -10.51 22.28
CA GLY A 61 -3.18 -11.51 23.19
C GLY A 61 -2.71 -12.80 22.52
N TYR A 62 -2.43 -12.77 21.19
CA TYR A 62 -1.82 -13.90 20.49
C TYR A 62 -0.29 -13.81 20.55
N THR A 63 0.35 -14.93 20.91
CA THR A 63 1.78 -15.10 20.63
C THR A 63 1.96 -15.26 19.13
N THR A 64 2.55 -14.25 18.49
CA THR A 64 2.66 -14.16 17.03
C THR A 64 4.07 -14.53 16.58
N HIS A 65 4.19 -15.62 15.83
CA HIS A 65 5.44 -16.06 15.21
C HIS A 65 5.50 -15.53 13.79
N ILE A 66 6.34 -14.51 13.54
CA ILE A 66 6.54 -13.95 12.20
C ILE A 66 7.57 -14.81 11.47
N VAL A 67 7.12 -15.55 10.46
CA VAL A 67 7.98 -16.39 9.61
C VAL A 67 8.27 -15.63 8.32
N ALA A 68 9.49 -15.12 8.15
CA ALA A 68 9.86 -14.23 7.05
C ALA A 68 11.34 -14.36 6.68
N TYR A 69 11.74 -13.81 5.54
CA TYR A 69 13.17 -13.62 5.23
C TYR A 69 13.72 -12.41 5.99
N ARG A 70 15.00 -12.48 6.33
CA ARG A 70 15.72 -11.34 6.92
C ARG A 70 15.94 -10.28 5.84
N GLY A 71 15.61 -9.03 6.15
CA GLY A 71 15.75 -7.88 5.24
C GLY A 71 15.85 -6.57 6.01
N SER A 72 15.04 -5.61 5.64
CA SER A 72 14.91 -4.32 6.31
C SER A 72 14.44 -4.49 7.76
N ALA A 73 14.88 -3.61 8.66
CA ALA A 73 14.44 -3.65 10.05
C ALA A 73 12.93 -3.41 10.14
N PRO A 74 12.18 -4.27 10.85
CA PRO A 74 10.79 -3.97 11.19
C PRO A 74 10.69 -2.75 12.11
N SER A 75 9.48 -2.26 12.38
CA SER A 75 9.31 -1.14 13.32
C SER A 75 9.83 -1.50 14.72
N LYS A 76 10.36 -0.51 15.45
CA LYS A 76 10.84 -0.71 16.84
C LYS A 76 9.75 -1.30 17.73
N HIS A 77 8.54 -0.75 17.64
CA HIS A 77 7.38 -1.24 18.37
C HIS A 77 7.13 -2.74 18.17
N LEU A 78 7.24 -3.22 16.92
CA LEU A 78 7.07 -4.64 16.59
C LEU A 78 8.23 -5.50 17.13
N SER A 79 9.46 -4.97 17.06
CA SER A 79 10.67 -5.70 17.48
C SER A 79 10.79 -5.84 19.00
N GLU A 80 10.24 -4.89 19.75
CA GLU A 80 10.30 -4.83 21.20
C GLU A 80 9.07 -5.49 21.87
N ASN A 81 8.06 -5.90 21.08
CA ASN A 81 6.82 -6.48 21.61
C ASN A 81 7.05 -7.92 22.14
N PRO A 82 6.81 -8.21 23.44
CA PRO A 82 7.08 -9.52 24.03
C PRO A 82 6.20 -10.65 23.47
N HIS A 83 5.07 -10.32 22.83
CA HIS A 83 4.17 -11.27 22.19
C HIS A 83 4.59 -11.64 20.78
N ILE A 84 5.63 -10.98 20.21
CA ILE A 84 6.09 -11.20 18.84
C ILE A 84 7.43 -11.93 18.86
N ARG A 85 7.53 -12.98 18.04
CA ARG A 85 8.74 -13.77 17.86
C ARG A 85 9.08 -13.88 16.39
N PHE A 86 10.29 -13.48 15.99
CA PHE A 86 10.76 -13.57 14.61
C PHE A 86 11.40 -14.94 14.35
N VAL A 87 10.92 -15.63 13.34
CA VAL A 87 11.46 -16.88 12.82
C VAL A 87 12.00 -16.59 11.42
N TYR A 88 13.27 -16.20 11.34
CA TYR A 88 13.86 -15.88 10.04
C TYR A 88 14.24 -17.13 9.26
N LEU A 89 13.73 -17.21 8.03
CA LEU A 89 14.10 -18.24 7.08
C LEU A 89 15.50 -17.96 6.48
N PRO A 90 16.30 -19.01 6.21
CA PRO A 90 17.52 -18.85 5.44
C PRO A 90 17.18 -18.46 4.00
N THR A 91 18.04 -17.65 3.36
CA THR A 91 17.87 -17.35 1.94
C THR A 91 18.12 -18.62 1.11
N PRO A 92 17.13 -19.19 0.43
CA PRO A 92 17.30 -20.42 -0.28
C PRO A 92 18.37 -20.27 -1.37
N LEU A 93 19.46 -21.04 -1.28
CA LEU A 93 20.54 -21.08 -2.28
C LEU A 93 20.94 -19.67 -2.77
N GLY A 94 21.36 -18.79 -1.86
CA GLY A 94 21.70 -17.39 -2.18
C GLY A 94 22.71 -17.23 -3.33
N TRP A 95 23.64 -18.19 -3.47
CA TRP A 95 24.61 -18.23 -4.56
C TRP A 95 23.99 -18.41 -5.96
N VAL A 96 22.79 -19.01 -6.06
CA VAL A 96 22.08 -19.19 -7.33
C VAL A 96 21.69 -17.86 -7.97
N THR A 97 21.48 -16.80 -7.17
CA THR A 97 21.07 -15.49 -7.68
C THR A 97 22.18 -14.81 -8.50
N GLY A 98 23.43 -15.19 -8.33
CA GLY A 98 24.58 -14.69 -9.09
C GLY A 98 24.87 -15.47 -10.39
N LEU A 99 24.13 -16.54 -10.69
CA LEU A 99 24.35 -17.36 -11.87
C LEU A 99 23.82 -16.69 -13.15
N PRO A 100 24.44 -16.99 -14.32
CA PRO A 100 23.88 -16.66 -15.63
C PRO A 100 22.44 -17.19 -15.78
N ARG A 101 21.59 -16.43 -16.50
CA ARG A 101 20.16 -16.75 -16.67
C ARG A 101 19.83 -18.22 -16.97
N PRO A 102 20.52 -18.94 -17.88
CA PRO A 102 20.21 -20.35 -18.16
C PRO A 102 20.44 -21.26 -16.94
N LEU A 103 21.57 -21.09 -16.24
CA LEU A 103 21.88 -21.85 -15.04
C LEU A 103 20.96 -21.50 -13.88
N PHE A 104 20.58 -20.23 -13.73
CA PHE A 104 19.58 -19.80 -12.77
C PHE A 104 18.25 -20.52 -12.98
N LEU A 105 17.76 -20.59 -14.22
CA LEU A 105 16.50 -21.27 -14.55
C LEU A 105 16.57 -22.76 -14.27
N LEU A 106 17.72 -23.41 -14.52
CA LEU A 106 17.92 -24.83 -14.22
C LEU A 106 17.91 -25.10 -12.70
N CYS A 107 18.45 -24.18 -11.89
CA CYS A 107 18.49 -24.30 -10.44
C CYS A 107 17.17 -23.84 -9.75
N LEU A 108 16.26 -23.19 -10.47
CA LEU A 108 15.03 -22.64 -9.89
C LEU A 108 14.15 -23.71 -9.19
N PRO A 109 13.91 -24.92 -9.76
CA PRO A 109 13.15 -25.95 -9.07
C PRO A 109 13.79 -26.37 -7.74
N LEU A 110 15.12 -26.53 -7.70
CA LEU A 110 15.84 -26.86 -6.48
C LEU A 110 15.68 -25.74 -5.42
N LYS A 111 15.80 -24.49 -5.82
CA LYS A 111 15.57 -23.34 -4.95
C LYS A 111 14.17 -23.34 -4.35
N VAL A 112 13.16 -23.67 -5.13
CA VAL A 112 11.76 -23.79 -4.68
C VAL A 112 11.61 -24.93 -3.67
N ILE A 113 12.20 -26.10 -3.93
CA ILE A 113 12.14 -27.27 -3.03
C ILE A 113 12.85 -26.96 -1.69
N VAL A 114 14.04 -26.39 -1.72
CA VAL A 114 14.78 -26.01 -0.49
C VAL A 114 13.98 -24.98 0.31
N GLY A 115 13.46 -23.94 -0.34
CA GLY A 115 12.62 -22.93 0.32
C GLY A 115 11.33 -23.52 0.90
N ALA A 116 10.72 -24.49 0.21
CA ALA A 116 9.55 -25.21 0.72
C ALA A 116 9.89 -26.02 1.98
N TRP A 117 11.03 -26.70 1.98
CA TRP A 117 11.53 -27.46 3.14
C TRP A 117 11.83 -26.56 4.33
N ASP A 118 12.55 -25.46 4.11
CA ASP A 118 12.87 -24.50 5.17
C ASP A 118 11.62 -23.90 5.79
N LEU A 119 10.62 -23.54 4.97
CA LEU A 119 9.33 -23.03 5.47
C LEU A 119 8.58 -24.09 6.28
N LEU A 120 8.49 -25.32 5.76
CA LEU A 120 7.82 -26.42 6.47
C LEU A 120 8.49 -26.69 7.81
N ARG A 121 9.83 -26.81 7.80
CA ARG A 121 10.63 -27.01 9.02
C ARG A 121 10.39 -25.91 10.05
N ALA A 122 10.40 -24.63 9.62
CA ALA A 122 10.15 -23.50 10.49
C ALA A 122 8.76 -23.59 11.14
N LEU A 123 7.71 -23.90 10.39
CA LEU A 123 6.34 -23.98 10.88
C LEU A 123 6.11 -25.19 11.82
N VAL A 124 6.75 -26.30 11.52
CA VAL A 124 6.63 -27.52 12.36
C VAL A 124 7.45 -27.40 13.65
N SER A 125 8.55 -26.65 13.65
CA SER A 125 9.42 -26.46 14.81
C SER A 125 8.89 -25.46 15.85
N ILE A 126 7.83 -24.70 15.58
CA ILE A 126 7.18 -23.84 16.56
C ILE A 126 6.67 -24.72 17.71
N GLN A 127 7.15 -24.47 18.93
CA GLN A 127 6.89 -25.34 20.09
C GLN A 127 5.39 -25.53 20.38
N ILE A 128 4.64 -24.43 20.46
CA ILE A 128 3.20 -24.44 20.64
C ILE A 128 2.54 -24.43 19.26
N ALA A 129 1.74 -25.43 18.93
CA ALA A 129 1.07 -25.50 17.64
C ALA A 129 0.23 -24.22 17.40
N PRO A 130 0.47 -23.47 16.31
CA PRO A 130 -0.33 -22.29 16.03
C PRO A 130 -1.80 -22.67 15.79
N ALA A 131 -2.73 -21.96 16.42
CA ALA A 131 -4.15 -22.12 16.13
C ALA A 131 -4.47 -21.70 14.68
N PHE A 132 -3.76 -20.67 14.22
CA PHE A 132 -3.92 -20.14 12.86
C PHE A 132 -2.57 -20.02 12.16
N LEU A 133 -2.55 -20.40 10.88
CA LEU A 133 -1.51 -20.02 9.93
C LEU A 133 -2.06 -18.88 9.07
N PHE A 134 -1.59 -17.67 9.33
CA PHE A 134 -1.99 -16.46 8.64
C PHE A 134 -0.95 -16.17 7.53
N VAL A 135 -1.32 -16.24 6.27
CA VAL A 135 -0.36 -16.22 5.17
C VAL A 135 -0.66 -15.12 4.16
N GLN A 136 0.37 -14.34 3.83
CA GLN A 136 0.33 -13.38 2.73
C GLN A 136 0.38 -14.11 1.38
N ASN A 137 -0.45 -13.71 0.44
CA ASN A 137 -0.36 -14.08 -0.96
C ASN A 137 -0.28 -12.81 -1.84
N PRO A 138 0.65 -12.66 -2.79
CA PRO A 138 1.71 -13.59 -3.18
C PRO A 138 2.93 -13.61 -2.23
N PRO A 139 3.88 -14.57 -2.40
CA PRO A 139 3.96 -15.58 -3.44
C PRO A 139 3.14 -16.84 -3.10
N ALA A 140 2.45 -17.40 -4.11
CA ALA A 140 1.63 -18.58 -3.92
C ALA A 140 2.46 -19.87 -3.87
N ILE A 141 3.53 -19.93 -4.69
CA ILE A 141 4.38 -21.12 -4.83
C ILE A 141 5.75 -20.82 -4.20
N PRO A 142 6.25 -21.67 -3.31
CA PRO A 142 5.67 -22.92 -2.77
C PRO A 142 4.73 -22.72 -1.58
N THR A 143 4.45 -21.48 -1.19
CA THR A 143 3.84 -21.08 0.07
C THR A 143 2.54 -21.83 0.36
N LEU A 144 1.55 -21.73 -0.52
CA LEU A 144 0.22 -22.28 -0.26
C LEU A 144 0.23 -23.81 -0.09
N ILE A 145 1.07 -24.50 -0.84
CA ILE A 145 1.25 -25.97 -0.72
C ILE A 145 1.80 -26.31 0.68
N VAL A 146 2.88 -25.63 1.07
CA VAL A 146 3.53 -25.87 2.35
C VAL A 146 2.63 -25.52 3.53
N ILE A 147 1.90 -24.41 3.42
CA ILE A 147 0.94 -23.98 4.46
C ILE A 147 -0.16 -25.01 4.66
N LYS A 148 -0.69 -25.60 3.57
CA LYS A 148 -1.70 -26.68 3.66
C LYS A 148 -1.14 -27.91 4.38
N LEU A 149 0.07 -28.31 4.03
CA LEU A 149 0.73 -29.44 4.67
C LEU A 149 1.01 -29.14 6.16
N ALA A 150 1.57 -27.99 6.47
CA ALA A 150 1.82 -27.58 7.86
C ALA A 150 0.52 -27.49 8.66
N ALA A 151 -0.54 -26.92 8.11
CA ALA A 151 -1.86 -26.83 8.75
C ALA A 151 -2.41 -28.23 9.05
N PHE A 152 -2.27 -29.14 8.09
CA PHE A 152 -2.66 -30.53 8.30
C PHE A 152 -1.87 -31.20 9.43
N LEU A 153 -0.55 -31.07 9.44
CA LEU A 153 0.34 -31.65 10.47
C LEU A 153 0.13 -31.04 11.86
N ARG A 154 -0.17 -29.75 11.94
CA ARG A 154 -0.28 -29.01 13.21
C ARG A 154 -1.71 -28.85 13.73
N GLY A 155 -2.72 -29.21 12.93
CA GLY A 155 -4.13 -28.99 13.29
C GLY A 155 -4.55 -27.51 13.22
N SER A 156 -3.83 -26.68 12.46
CA SER A 156 -4.05 -25.25 12.36
C SER A 156 -5.13 -24.88 11.36
N LYS A 157 -5.87 -23.80 11.61
CA LYS A 157 -6.76 -23.16 10.62
C LYS A 157 -5.93 -22.23 9.74
N VAL A 158 -6.22 -22.19 8.42
CA VAL A 158 -5.50 -21.33 7.46
C VAL A 158 -6.31 -20.08 7.16
N ILE A 159 -5.68 -18.91 7.29
CA ILE A 159 -6.21 -17.62 6.81
C ILE A 159 -5.28 -17.13 5.71
N ILE A 160 -5.81 -16.89 4.51
CA ILE A 160 -5.05 -16.37 3.38
C ILE A 160 -5.40 -14.89 3.20
N ASP A 161 -4.38 -14.02 3.25
CA ASP A 161 -4.50 -12.59 2.99
C ASP A 161 -4.03 -12.30 1.56
N TRP A 162 -4.98 -12.01 0.68
CA TRP A 162 -4.77 -11.79 -0.74
C TRP A 162 -4.47 -10.31 -1.00
N HIS A 163 -3.18 -10.00 -1.21
CA HIS A 163 -2.75 -8.64 -1.59
C HIS A 163 -2.78 -8.45 -3.11
N ASN A 164 -2.55 -9.53 -3.84
CA ASN A 164 -2.60 -9.63 -5.28
C ASN A 164 -2.63 -11.11 -5.67
N THR A 165 -2.63 -11.43 -6.97
CA THR A 165 -2.42 -12.80 -7.45
C THR A 165 -1.00 -12.95 -8.00
N GLY A 166 -0.30 -14.02 -7.60
CA GLY A 166 1.08 -14.25 -8.02
C GLY A 166 1.20 -14.47 -9.53
N TYR A 167 0.21 -15.12 -10.13
CA TYR A 167 0.19 -15.33 -11.58
C TYR A 167 0.01 -14.03 -12.37
N SER A 168 -0.74 -13.05 -11.86
CA SER A 168 -0.90 -11.75 -12.55
C SER A 168 0.40 -10.95 -12.54
N VAL A 169 1.11 -10.94 -11.41
CA VAL A 169 2.44 -10.33 -11.29
C VAL A 169 3.44 -11.00 -12.24
N LEU A 170 3.40 -12.32 -12.35
CA LEU A 170 4.25 -13.07 -13.27
C LEU A 170 3.89 -12.80 -14.74
N ALA A 171 2.61 -12.61 -15.04
CA ALA A 171 2.12 -12.30 -16.39
C ALA A 171 2.61 -10.97 -16.95
N LEU A 172 2.95 -10.00 -16.10
CA LEU A 172 3.56 -8.73 -16.54
C LEU A 172 4.91 -8.93 -17.22
N ARG A 173 5.69 -9.93 -16.77
CA ARG A 173 7.03 -10.20 -17.29
C ARG A 173 7.05 -11.19 -18.45
N LEU A 174 6.15 -12.17 -18.41
CA LEU A 174 6.16 -13.32 -19.33
C LEU A 174 5.00 -13.30 -20.34
N GLY A 175 3.98 -12.48 -20.09
CA GLY A 175 2.74 -12.47 -20.86
C GLY A 175 1.70 -13.46 -20.33
N LYS A 176 0.41 -13.08 -20.43
CA LYS A 176 -0.73 -13.83 -19.84
C LYS A 176 -0.86 -15.29 -20.35
N ARG A 177 -0.42 -15.57 -21.58
CA ARG A 177 -0.52 -16.90 -22.23
C ARG A 177 0.71 -17.78 -22.06
N HIS A 178 1.72 -17.33 -21.33
CA HIS A 178 2.94 -18.10 -21.14
C HIS A 178 2.67 -19.35 -20.29
N PRO A 179 3.18 -20.55 -20.67
CA PRO A 179 2.88 -21.83 -19.97
C PRO A 179 3.16 -21.78 -18.47
N VAL A 180 4.24 -21.12 -18.06
CA VAL A 180 4.60 -20.95 -16.63
C VAL A 180 3.55 -20.12 -15.90
N VAL A 181 2.97 -19.10 -16.53
CA VAL A 181 1.90 -18.26 -15.95
C VAL A 181 0.62 -19.09 -15.78
N LEU A 182 0.27 -19.91 -16.79
CA LEU A 182 -0.90 -20.77 -16.73
C LEU A 182 -0.75 -21.83 -15.63
N LEU A 183 0.44 -22.43 -15.50
CA LEU A 183 0.74 -23.38 -14.42
C LEU A 183 0.69 -22.69 -13.06
N ALA A 184 1.29 -21.51 -12.93
CA ALA A 184 1.25 -20.73 -11.70
C ALA A 184 -0.20 -20.39 -11.30
N LYS A 185 -1.02 -19.94 -12.26
CA LYS A 185 -2.45 -19.69 -12.05
C LYS A 185 -3.18 -20.95 -11.56
N PHE A 186 -3.00 -22.07 -12.24
CA PHE A 186 -3.62 -23.34 -11.85
C PHE A 186 -3.25 -23.73 -10.41
N LEU A 187 -1.97 -23.70 -10.06
CA LEU A 187 -1.51 -24.10 -8.73
C LEU A 187 -1.98 -23.10 -7.64
N GLU A 188 -1.93 -21.81 -7.93
CA GLU A 188 -2.38 -20.78 -6.98
C GLU A 188 -3.87 -20.91 -6.67
N LEU A 189 -4.71 -21.06 -7.72
CA LEU A 189 -6.15 -21.22 -7.54
C LEU A 189 -6.49 -22.57 -6.87
N LEU A 190 -5.80 -23.65 -7.22
CA LEU A 190 -6.03 -24.98 -6.63
C LEU A 190 -5.71 -24.99 -5.13
N PHE A 191 -4.53 -24.52 -4.74
CA PHE A 191 -4.10 -24.53 -3.34
C PHE A 191 -4.64 -23.35 -2.53
N GLY A 192 -4.99 -22.25 -3.19
CA GLY A 192 -5.67 -21.11 -2.57
C GLY A 192 -7.15 -21.36 -2.31
N ARG A 193 -7.81 -22.25 -3.02
CA ARG A 193 -9.27 -22.45 -2.99
C ARG A 193 -9.85 -22.73 -1.61
N LEU A 194 -9.19 -23.57 -0.83
CA LEU A 194 -9.70 -24.05 0.46
C LEU A 194 -8.94 -23.39 1.60
N ALA A 195 -9.58 -22.55 2.38
CA ALA A 195 -9.02 -22.03 3.62
C ALA A 195 -10.14 -21.85 4.67
N TYR A 196 -9.77 -21.65 5.92
CA TYR A 196 -10.71 -21.29 6.96
C TYR A 196 -11.33 -19.91 6.68
N ALA A 197 -10.46 -18.97 6.29
CA ALA A 197 -10.89 -17.64 5.87
C ALA A 197 -9.95 -17.09 4.77
N HIS A 198 -10.51 -16.22 3.95
CA HIS A 198 -9.82 -15.43 2.93
C HIS A 198 -10.09 -13.96 3.19
N LEU A 199 -9.03 -13.18 3.29
CA LEU A 199 -9.11 -11.73 3.30
C LEU A 199 -8.69 -11.22 1.92
N THR A 200 -9.42 -10.27 1.36
CA THR A 200 -9.11 -9.63 0.08
C THR A 200 -8.97 -8.13 0.28
N VAL A 201 -8.04 -7.48 -0.41
CA VAL A 201 -7.78 -6.04 -0.26
C VAL A 201 -8.82 -5.16 -0.94
N SER A 202 -9.67 -5.73 -1.79
CA SER A 202 -10.75 -5.04 -2.50
C SER A 202 -11.95 -5.96 -2.75
N ASP A 203 -13.11 -5.38 -2.98
CA ASP A 203 -14.29 -6.13 -3.41
C ASP A 203 -14.15 -6.66 -4.83
N ALA A 204 -13.47 -5.92 -5.70
CA ALA A 204 -13.13 -6.40 -7.05
C ALA A 204 -12.34 -7.69 -6.98
N MET A 205 -11.31 -7.76 -6.13
CA MET A 205 -10.50 -8.98 -5.92
C MET A 205 -11.34 -10.12 -5.34
N LYS A 206 -12.20 -9.85 -4.37
CA LYS A 206 -13.11 -10.85 -3.80
C LYS A 206 -14.00 -11.46 -4.87
N HIS A 207 -14.65 -10.64 -5.69
CA HIS A 207 -15.53 -11.14 -6.75
C HIS A 207 -14.77 -11.95 -7.79
N GLU A 208 -13.59 -11.50 -8.21
CA GLU A 208 -12.77 -12.23 -9.19
C GLU A 208 -12.29 -13.57 -8.64
N LEU A 209 -11.78 -13.62 -7.41
CA LEU A 209 -11.33 -14.86 -6.79
C LEU A 209 -12.46 -15.85 -6.51
N ILE A 210 -13.65 -15.40 -6.13
CA ILE A 210 -14.83 -16.27 -5.99
C ILE A 210 -15.19 -16.86 -7.35
N LYS A 211 -15.19 -16.05 -8.41
CA LYS A 211 -15.52 -16.48 -9.77
C LYS A 211 -14.49 -17.46 -10.35
N GLU A 212 -13.21 -17.14 -10.23
CA GLU A 212 -12.13 -17.92 -10.86
C GLU A 212 -11.71 -19.14 -10.05
N ALA A 213 -11.55 -18.99 -8.73
CA ALA A 213 -11.03 -20.03 -7.83
C ALA A 213 -12.14 -20.83 -7.14
N ASN A 214 -13.39 -20.35 -7.17
CA ASN A 214 -14.48 -20.92 -6.38
C ASN A 214 -14.04 -21.08 -4.92
N LEU A 215 -13.61 -19.98 -4.31
CA LEU A 215 -13.11 -19.97 -2.93
C LEU A 215 -14.12 -20.60 -1.97
N ARG A 216 -13.63 -21.41 -1.06
CA ARG A 216 -14.41 -22.04 0.00
C ARG A 216 -13.86 -21.66 1.37
N GLY A 217 -14.75 -21.36 2.31
CA GLY A 217 -14.45 -20.78 3.60
C GLY A 217 -15.11 -19.41 3.74
N ARG A 218 -14.75 -18.68 4.75
CA ARG A 218 -15.23 -17.30 4.97
C ARG A 218 -14.45 -16.36 4.07
N VAL A 219 -15.09 -15.71 3.09
CA VAL A 219 -14.45 -14.75 2.19
C VAL A 219 -14.89 -13.35 2.58
N VAL A 220 -13.96 -12.53 3.04
CA VAL A 220 -14.21 -11.20 3.58
C VAL A 220 -13.31 -10.18 2.91
N THR A 221 -13.87 -9.06 2.48
CA THR A 221 -13.05 -7.91 2.08
C THR A 221 -12.53 -7.23 3.34
N PHE A 222 -11.21 -7.10 3.40
CA PHE A 222 -10.50 -6.39 4.46
C PHE A 222 -9.61 -5.34 3.83
N HIS A 223 -10.20 -4.17 3.58
CA HIS A 223 -9.50 -3.06 2.95
C HIS A 223 -8.32 -2.59 3.79
N ASP A 224 -7.30 -2.06 3.11
CA ASP A 224 -6.20 -1.41 3.80
C ASP A 224 -6.67 -0.15 4.52
N ARG A 225 -6.15 0.05 5.72
CA ARG A 225 -6.36 1.23 6.54
C ARG A 225 -5.01 1.69 7.09
N PRO A 226 -4.77 2.98 7.24
CA PRO A 226 -3.57 3.44 7.90
C PRO A 226 -3.72 3.30 9.41
N PRO A 227 -2.62 3.09 10.17
CA PRO A 227 -2.66 3.15 11.62
C PRO A 227 -2.96 4.58 12.10
N ALA A 228 -3.37 4.71 13.36
CA ALA A 228 -3.75 6.01 13.95
C ALA A 228 -2.66 7.09 13.94
N SER A 229 -1.40 6.70 13.67
CA SER A 229 -0.29 7.65 13.50
C SER A 229 -0.38 8.49 12.22
N PHE A 230 -1.18 8.05 11.23
CA PHE A 230 -1.47 8.84 10.05
C PHE A 230 -2.63 9.79 10.36
N ARG A 231 -2.30 11.04 10.59
CA ARG A 231 -3.26 12.08 10.95
C ARG A 231 -2.85 13.44 10.35
N ARG A 232 -3.79 14.36 10.30
CA ARG A 232 -3.48 15.76 9.99
C ARG A 232 -2.57 16.32 11.08
N LEU A 233 -1.53 17.06 10.69
CA LEU A 233 -0.66 17.75 11.62
C LEU A 233 -1.24 19.10 12.04
N GLU A 234 -0.95 19.48 13.27
CA GLU A 234 -1.09 20.86 13.72
C GLU A 234 -0.03 21.77 13.07
N GLU A 235 -0.32 23.06 12.93
CA GLU A 235 0.54 24.00 12.20
C GLU A 235 1.97 24.04 12.77
N HIS A 236 2.12 24.04 14.09
CA HIS A 236 3.43 24.02 14.74
C HIS A 236 4.23 22.72 14.50
N GLU A 237 3.54 21.58 14.38
CA GLU A 237 4.20 20.30 14.02
C GLU A 237 4.67 20.33 12.57
N ALA A 238 3.85 20.90 11.68
CA ALA A 238 4.20 21.09 10.28
C ALA A 238 5.39 22.05 10.12
N HIS A 239 5.43 23.14 10.89
CA HIS A 239 6.57 24.07 10.94
C HIS A 239 7.88 23.34 11.31
N ASN A 240 7.87 22.53 12.37
CA ASN A 240 9.00 21.71 12.79
C ASN A 240 9.47 20.71 11.73
N LEU A 241 8.57 20.22 10.90
CA LEU A 241 8.92 19.36 9.78
C LEU A 241 9.55 20.18 8.65
N PHE A 242 8.89 21.25 8.21
CA PHE A 242 9.33 22.06 7.08
C PHE A 242 10.70 22.71 7.29
N SER A 243 11.01 23.16 8.52
CA SER A 243 12.29 23.79 8.84
C SER A 243 13.50 22.87 8.67
N ARG A 244 13.30 21.55 8.71
CA ARG A 244 14.40 20.56 8.63
C ARG A 244 14.45 19.76 7.31
N LEU A 245 13.48 19.95 6.38
CA LEU A 245 13.50 19.24 5.10
C LEU A 245 14.42 19.93 4.10
N PRO A 246 15.56 19.29 3.69
CA PRO A 246 16.53 19.89 2.78
C PRO A 246 15.94 20.29 1.44
N SER A 247 14.99 19.51 0.92
CA SER A 247 14.30 19.76 -0.35
C SER A 247 13.55 21.10 -0.34
N LEU A 248 12.94 21.48 0.79
CA LEU A 248 12.22 22.75 0.94
C LEU A 248 13.19 23.90 1.17
N ASN A 249 14.24 23.69 1.95
CA ASN A 249 15.25 24.71 2.21
C ASN A 249 15.99 25.11 0.91
N SER A 250 16.10 24.21 -0.06
CA SER A 250 16.66 24.51 -1.38
C SER A 250 15.83 25.46 -2.23
N LEU A 251 14.64 25.84 -1.78
CA LEU A 251 13.71 26.75 -2.47
C LEU A 251 13.72 28.19 -1.91
N SER A 252 14.60 28.49 -0.98
CA SER A 252 14.71 29.83 -0.36
C SER A 252 14.94 30.97 -1.36
N ASP A 253 15.66 30.71 -2.46
CA ASP A 253 15.90 31.70 -3.49
C ASP A 253 14.70 31.94 -4.41
N TRP A 254 13.82 30.94 -4.53
CA TRP A 254 12.60 31.03 -5.37
C TRP A 254 11.47 31.81 -4.66
N GLU A 255 11.38 31.64 -3.37
CA GLU A 255 10.45 32.35 -2.49
C GLU A 255 11.19 32.69 -1.20
N PRO A 256 11.74 33.90 -1.09
CA PRO A 256 12.57 34.25 0.06
C PRO A 256 11.78 34.19 1.38
N ALA A 257 12.44 33.66 2.39
CA ALA A 257 11.94 33.74 3.76
C ALA A 257 11.85 35.20 4.18
N PHE A 258 10.75 35.57 4.79
CA PHE A 258 10.47 36.98 5.12
C PHE A 258 10.93 37.33 6.52
N GLU A 259 11.03 36.36 7.40
CA GLU A 259 11.42 36.50 8.79
C GLU A 259 12.43 35.42 9.17
N PRO A 260 13.35 35.71 10.09
CA PRO A 260 14.16 34.64 10.69
C PRO A 260 13.26 33.55 11.24
N ASP A 261 13.68 32.30 11.13
CA ASP A 261 12.95 31.09 11.57
C ASP A 261 11.61 30.85 10.90
N SER A 262 11.23 31.58 9.84
CA SER A 262 10.08 31.27 9.01
C SER A 262 10.45 30.21 7.95
N THR A 263 9.44 29.52 7.43
CA THR A 263 9.61 28.58 6.30
C THR A 263 8.83 29.05 5.08
N LEU A 264 8.95 28.35 3.98
CA LEU A 264 8.16 28.62 2.77
C LEU A 264 6.64 28.60 3.05
N PHE A 265 6.19 27.82 4.03
CA PHE A 265 4.77 27.58 4.33
C PHE A 265 4.30 28.19 5.65
N THR A 266 5.20 28.49 6.58
CA THR A 266 4.85 28.89 7.95
C THR A 266 5.62 30.14 8.38
N THR A 267 5.01 30.93 9.24
CA THR A 267 5.63 32.09 9.92
C THR A 267 6.60 31.61 11.01
N SER A 268 7.37 32.52 11.58
CA SER A 268 8.23 32.27 12.74
C SER A 268 7.44 31.83 13.99
N SER A 269 6.16 32.18 14.10
CA SER A 269 5.27 31.70 15.17
C SER A 269 4.76 30.24 14.93
N GLY A 270 5.09 29.63 13.78
CA GLY A 270 4.65 28.29 13.43
C GLY A 270 3.27 28.22 12.77
N SER A 271 2.58 29.34 12.56
CA SER A 271 1.30 29.38 11.85
C SER A 271 1.47 29.34 10.35
N LEU A 272 0.47 28.83 9.62
CA LEU A 272 0.49 28.84 8.15
C LEU A 272 0.48 30.27 7.61
N ARG A 273 1.33 30.54 6.63
CA ARG A 273 1.38 31.83 5.95
C ARG A 273 0.15 32.02 5.06
N PRO A 274 -0.45 33.23 5.03
CA PRO A 274 -1.63 33.51 4.20
C PRO A 274 -1.29 33.60 2.69
N ASP A 275 -0.02 33.74 2.34
CA ASP A 275 0.50 33.87 0.97
C ASP A 275 1.33 32.67 0.52
N ARG A 276 1.30 31.58 1.30
CA ARG A 276 2.11 30.39 1.04
C ARG A 276 1.78 29.73 -0.29
N PRO A 277 2.74 29.06 -0.92
CA PRO A 277 2.46 28.18 -2.05
C PRO A 277 1.59 26.99 -1.61
N ALA A 278 0.95 26.35 -2.57
CA ALA A 278 0.30 25.04 -2.34
C ALA A 278 1.35 23.94 -2.26
N LEU A 279 1.20 23.02 -1.28
CA LEU A 279 2.06 21.85 -1.13
C LEU A 279 1.35 20.60 -1.66
N LEU A 280 1.87 20.05 -2.73
CA LEU A 280 1.43 18.79 -3.32
C LEU A 280 2.42 17.67 -2.97
N VAL A 281 1.92 16.47 -2.69
CA VAL A 281 2.78 15.32 -2.40
C VAL A 281 2.42 14.14 -3.30
N SER A 282 3.42 13.52 -3.92
CA SER A 282 3.26 12.32 -4.74
C SER A 282 4.22 11.22 -4.24
N PRO A 283 3.77 10.30 -3.36
CA PRO A 283 4.58 9.19 -2.92
C PRO A 283 4.76 8.17 -4.04
N THR A 284 6.00 7.67 -4.21
CA THR A 284 6.32 6.70 -5.26
C THR A 284 7.29 5.62 -4.80
N SER A 285 7.25 4.49 -5.48
CA SER A 285 8.28 3.46 -5.43
C SER A 285 9.15 3.46 -6.69
N TRP A 286 8.92 4.41 -7.60
CA TRP A 286 9.59 4.54 -8.91
C TRP A 286 9.49 3.26 -9.75
N THR A 287 8.37 2.59 -9.69
CA THR A 287 8.04 1.37 -10.44
C THR A 287 7.42 1.72 -11.80
N ALA A 288 7.45 0.78 -12.73
CA ALA A 288 7.01 1.01 -14.11
C ALA A 288 5.48 1.23 -14.27
N ASP A 289 4.73 1.01 -13.22
CA ASP A 289 3.27 1.26 -13.13
C ASP A 289 2.94 2.73 -12.79
N GLU A 290 3.95 3.58 -12.61
CA GLU A 290 3.79 5.00 -12.31
C GLU A 290 4.43 5.85 -13.43
N ASP A 291 3.61 6.48 -14.26
CA ASP A 291 4.09 7.36 -15.35
C ASP A 291 4.15 8.82 -14.89
N PHE A 292 5.34 9.25 -14.49
CA PHE A 292 5.59 10.63 -14.06
C PHE A 292 5.57 11.66 -15.20
N SER A 293 5.56 11.24 -16.46
CA SER A 293 5.41 12.18 -17.58
C SER A 293 4.05 12.88 -17.55
N ILE A 294 3.02 12.18 -17.06
CA ILE A 294 1.68 12.75 -16.85
C ILE A 294 1.74 13.91 -15.84
N LEU A 295 2.41 13.72 -14.71
CA LEU A 295 2.56 14.76 -13.70
C LEU A 295 3.31 15.97 -14.23
N LEU A 296 4.48 15.76 -14.85
CA LEU A 296 5.30 16.86 -15.36
C LEU A 296 4.58 17.65 -16.46
N ARG A 297 3.84 16.97 -17.34
CA ARG A 297 3.03 17.63 -18.36
C ARG A 297 1.89 18.44 -17.73
N ALA A 298 1.17 17.89 -16.74
CA ALA A 298 0.11 18.59 -16.03
C ALA A 298 0.63 19.84 -15.31
N LEU A 299 1.80 19.74 -14.67
CA LEU A 299 2.44 20.87 -14.01
C LEU A 299 2.88 21.95 -15.02
N GLY A 300 3.32 21.54 -16.20
CA GLY A 300 3.62 22.49 -17.29
C GLY A 300 2.37 23.24 -17.77
N LEU A 301 1.23 22.57 -17.86
CA LEU A 301 -0.06 23.20 -18.17
C LEU A 301 -0.52 24.14 -17.06
N TYR A 302 -0.35 23.73 -15.80
CA TYR A 302 -0.61 24.59 -14.64
C TYR A 302 0.27 25.85 -14.67
N GLU A 303 1.56 25.75 -14.97
CA GLU A 303 2.50 26.87 -15.12
C GLU A 303 1.99 27.89 -16.14
N VAL A 304 1.52 27.41 -17.31
CA VAL A 304 0.96 28.26 -18.37
C VAL A 304 -0.32 28.94 -17.89
N ALA A 305 -1.20 28.19 -17.25
CA ALA A 305 -2.45 28.74 -16.70
C ALA A 305 -2.16 29.80 -15.62
N ALA A 306 -1.24 29.55 -14.68
CA ALA A 306 -0.90 30.48 -13.62
C ALA A 306 -0.38 31.81 -14.17
N ARG A 307 0.44 31.81 -15.24
CA ARG A 307 0.87 33.01 -15.93
C ARG A 307 -0.30 33.78 -16.55
N LYS A 308 -1.24 33.09 -17.19
CA LYS A 308 -2.45 33.73 -17.75
C LYS A 308 -3.31 34.34 -16.66
N PHE A 309 -3.52 33.63 -15.56
CA PHE A 309 -4.26 34.18 -14.41
C PHE A 309 -3.57 35.39 -13.80
N ALA A 310 -2.24 35.42 -13.74
CA ALA A 310 -1.47 36.57 -13.28
C ALA A 310 -1.59 37.77 -14.22
N ALA A 311 -1.73 37.53 -15.52
CA ALA A 311 -1.96 38.55 -16.55
C ALA A 311 -3.43 39.02 -16.67
N GLY A 312 -4.36 38.40 -15.90
CA GLY A 312 -5.80 38.69 -15.99
C GLY A 312 -6.52 38.01 -17.18
N GLU A 313 -5.85 37.07 -17.84
CA GLU A 313 -6.37 36.34 -19.00
C GLU A 313 -6.79 34.90 -18.64
N GLY A 314 -6.91 34.59 -17.35
CA GLY A 314 -7.23 33.25 -16.86
C GLY A 314 -8.70 32.86 -17.07
N GLY A 315 -8.93 31.56 -17.27
CA GLY A 315 -10.26 30.98 -17.39
C GLY A 315 -10.26 29.50 -17.00
N LEU A 316 -11.44 28.94 -16.73
CA LEU A 316 -11.63 27.51 -16.47
C LEU A 316 -12.14 26.82 -17.73
N ARG A 317 -11.81 25.54 -17.90
CA ARG A 317 -12.39 24.73 -18.97
C ARG A 317 -13.80 24.27 -18.61
N ASP A 318 -14.69 24.32 -19.58
CA ASP A 318 -16.01 23.72 -19.46
C ASP A 318 -16.00 22.22 -19.81
N SER A 319 -17.19 21.58 -19.71
CA SER A 319 -17.38 20.18 -20.07
C SER A 319 -17.05 19.85 -21.54
N HIS A 320 -16.93 20.86 -22.39
CA HIS A 320 -16.56 20.72 -23.82
C HIS A 320 -15.07 21.06 -24.08
N GLY A 321 -14.31 21.34 -23.03
CA GLY A 321 -12.88 21.67 -23.09
C GLY A 321 -12.59 23.12 -23.53
N GLN A 322 -13.62 23.99 -23.66
CA GLN A 322 -13.44 25.39 -23.99
C GLN A 322 -13.08 26.21 -22.76
N VAL A 323 -12.14 27.13 -22.90
CA VAL A 323 -11.73 28.04 -21.82
C VAL A 323 -12.78 29.16 -21.69
N ILE A 324 -13.52 29.17 -20.59
CA ILE A 324 -14.47 30.23 -20.26
C ILE A 324 -13.75 31.22 -19.33
N PRO A 325 -13.67 32.53 -19.73
CA PRO A 325 -13.14 33.56 -18.86
C PRO A 325 -13.94 33.68 -17.58
N LEU A 326 -13.26 33.88 -16.45
CA LEU A 326 -13.91 34.11 -15.16
C LEU A 326 -14.55 35.49 -15.12
N SER A 327 -15.73 35.61 -14.51
CA SER A 327 -16.44 36.87 -14.31
C SER A 327 -16.70 37.14 -12.82
N GLY A 328 -16.99 38.41 -12.48
CA GLY A 328 -17.29 38.82 -11.13
C GLY A 328 -16.17 38.59 -10.14
N LYS A 329 -16.52 38.19 -8.90
CA LYS A 329 -15.54 37.93 -7.82
C LYS A 329 -14.53 36.82 -8.14
N LYS A 330 -14.88 35.89 -9.05
CA LYS A 330 -13.97 34.81 -9.47
C LYS A 330 -12.84 35.33 -10.37
N ALA A 331 -13.07 36.39 -11.14
CA ALA A 331 -12.05 36.99 -12.02
C ALA A 331 -10.87 37.59 -11.26
N ALA A 332 -11.05 37.97 -10.00
CA ALA A 332 -9.98 38.48 -9.14
C ALA A 332 -9.11 37.39 -8.49
N ARG A 333 -9.50 36.11 -8.63
CA ARG A 333 -8.76 35.00 -8.03
C ARG A 333 -7.53 34.68 -8.87
N LYS A 334 -6.42 34.38 -8.18
CA LYS A 334 -5.15 33.98 -8.79
C LYS A 334 -4.86 32.51 -8.49
N LEU A 335 -4.04 31.89 -9.29
CA LEU A 335 -3.46 30.60 -8.94
C LEU A 335 -2.24 30.82 -8.06
N PRO A 336 -2.04 30.03 -7.01
CA PRO A 336 -0.86 30.11 -6.17
C PRO A 336 0.38 29.55 -6.87
N LYS A 337 1.55 29.85 -6.34
CA LYS A 337 2.72 29.04 -6.58
C LYS A 337 2.49 27.62 -6.03
N ALA A 338 3.11 26.60 -6.63
CA ALA A 338 2.95 25.21 -6.23
C ALA A 338 4.30 24.54 -6.03
N VAL A 339 4.45 23.86 -4.90
CA VAL A 339 5.58 22.99 -4.59
C VAL A 339 5.09 21.55 -4.63
N VAL A 340 5.77 20.69 -5.39
CA VAL A 340 5.47 19.29 -5.50
C VAL A 340 6.62 18.48 -4.91
N LEU A 341 6.35 17.73 -3.84
CA LEU A 341 7.32 16.80 -3.26
C LEU A 341 7.02 15.37 -3.74
N VAL A 342 7.96 14.79 -4.47
CA VAL A 342 7.90 13.39 -4.91
C VAL A 342 8.78 12.57 -3.98
N THR A 343 8.18 11.65 -3.20
CA THR A 343 8.90 10.90 -2.17
C THR A 343 9.11 9.46 -2.55
N GLY A 344 10.31 8.93 -2.30
CA GLY A 344 10.60 7.52 -2.52
C GLY A 344 12.00 7.24 -3.07
N LYS A 345 12.35 5.95 -3.11
CA LYS A 345 13.61 5.44 -3.69
C LYS A 345 13.32 4.51 -4.86
N GLY A 346 14.09 4.63 -5.93
CA GLY A 346 14.01 3.73 -7.08
C GLY A 346 14.84 4.19 -8.27
N ALA A 347 14.90 3.36 -9.31
CA ALA A 347 15.77 3.57 -10.46
C ALA A 347 15.35 4.77 -11.33
N GLY A 348 14.06 5.11 -11.37
CA GLY A 348 13.52 6.21 -12.18
C GLY A 348 13.85 7.61 -11.67
N LYS A 349 14.26 7.74 -10.39
CA LYS A 349 14.45 9.03 -9.71
C LYS A 349 15.41 9.96 -10.46
N LYS A 350 16.59 9.48 -10.85
CA LYS A 350 17.62 10.31 -11.51
C LYS A 350 17.15 10.89 -12.86
N ALA A 351 16.46 10.07 -13.66
CA ALA A 351 15.93 10.52 -14.93
C ALA A 351 14.83 11.58 -14.74
N PHE A 352 13.98 11.40 -13.75
CA PHE A 352 12.95 12.36 -13.38
C PHE A 352 13.56 13.69 -12.92
N GLU A 353 14.56 13.68 -12.06
CA GLU A 353 15.25 14.89 -11.55
C GLU A 353 15.91 15.68 -12.69
N ALA A 354 16.54 15.00 -13.65
CA ALA A 354 17.12 15.66 -14.82
C ALA A 354 16.07 16.35 -15.70
N GLU A 355 14.90 15.72 -15.86
CA GLU A 355 13.79 16.32 -16.62
C GLU A 355 13.18 17.51 -15.87
N VAL A 356 13.01 17.42 -14.55
CA VAL A 356 12.58 18.54 -13.70
C VAL A 356 13.51 19.73 -13.84
N GLU A 357 14.83 19.53 -13.75
CA GLU A 357 15.82 20.60 -13.90
C GLU A 357 15.70 21.31 -15.26
N ARG A 358 15.45 20.54 -16.33
CA ARG A 358 15.24 21.07 -17.66
C ARG A 358 13.99 21.94 -17.75
N LEU A 359 12.89 21.51 -17.14
CA LEU A 359 11.60 22.18 -17.16
C LEU A 359 11.60 23.43 -16.29
N GLU A 360 12.18 23.38 -15.10
CA GLU A 360 12.23 24.50 -14.14
C GLU A 360 12.99 25.72 -14.65
N LYS A 361 13.87 25.57 -15.65
CA LYS A 361 14.48 26.71 -16.36
C LYS A 361 13.45 27.64 -17.00
N LYS A 362 12.23 27.11 -17.27
CA LYS A 362 11.12 27.83 -17.92
C LYS A 362 9.95 28.07 -16.98
N TRP A 363 9.97 27.54 -15.76
CA TRP A 363 8.88 27.63 -14.80
C TRP A 363 9.15 28.67 -13.73
N ASN A 364 8.14 29.47 -13.43
CA ASN A 364 8.18 30.48 -12.37
C ASN A 364 7.19 30.18 -11.24
N TRP A 365 6.13 29.40 -11.52
CA TRP A 365 5.04 29.12 -10.59
C TRP A 365 5.11 27.73 -9.96
N VAL A 366 5.89 26.83 -10.54
CA VAL A 366 5.99 25.45 -10.08
C VAL A 366 7.42 25.09 -9.71
N ARG A 367 7.59 24.41 -8.59
CA ARG A 367 8.85 23.75 -8.21
C ARG A 367 8.57 22.31 -7.81
N VAL A 368 9.45 21.41 -8.25
CA VAL A 368 9.37 19.98 -7.97
C VAL A 368 10.64 19.56 -7.25
N ARG A 369 10.50 18.87 -6.14
CA ARG A 369 11.63 18.31 -5.41
C ARG A 369 11.39 16.84 -5.12
N THR A 370 12.47 16.08 -5.05
CA THR A 370 12.44 14.70 -4.58
C THR A 370 12.97 14.63 -3.17
N GLU A 371 12.31 13.87 -2.32
CA GLU A 371 12.73 13.70 -0.94
C GLU A 371 12.72 12.22 -0.55
N TRP A 372 13.68 11.81 0.28
CA TRP A 372 13.65 10.54 0.97
C TRP A 372 13.42 10.81 2.46
N LEU A 373 12.28 10.32 2.94
CA LEU A 373 11.86 10.53 4.31
C LEU A 373 12.15 9.30 5.17
N GLU A 374 12.49 9.55 6.42
CA GLU A 374 12.45 8.53 7.44
C GLU A 374 10.99 8.09 7.68
N ARG A 375 10.83 6.89 8.26
CA ARG A 375 9.50 6.28 8.42
C ARG A 375 8.54 7.17 9.20
N GLU A 376 9.04 7.87 10.22
CA GLU A 376 8.26 8.75 11.08
C GLU A 376 7.86 10.06 10.40
N ASP A 377 8.63 10.53 9.42
CA ASP A 377 8.39 11.79 8.72
C ASP A 377 7.45 11.64 7.52
N TYR A 378 7.32 10.44 6.97
CA TYR A 378 6.42 10.18 5.86
C TYR A 378 4.95 10.54 6.18
N PRO A 379 4.32 10.02 7.25
CA PRO A 379 2.96 10.44 7.61
C PRO A 379 2.87 11.90 8.00
N ARG A 380 3.93 12.48 8.57
CA ARG A 380 3.97 13.91 8.92
C ARG A 380 3.93 14.78 7.68
N LEU A 381 4.67 14.43 6.62
CA LEU A 381 4.59 15.15 5.35
C LEU A 381 3.20 15.06 4.74
N LEU A 382 2.59 13.87 4.70
CA LEU A 382 1.21 13.71 4.21
C LEU A 382 0.23 14.52 5.03
N GLY A 383 0.40 14.54 6.37
CA GLY A 383 -0.44 15.32 7.29
C GLY A 383 -0.28 16.83 7.18
N SER A 384 0.77 17.32 6.52
CA SER A 384 1.04 18.74 6.32
C SER A 384 0.65 19.25 4.93
N ALA A 385 0.46 18.35 3.97
CA ALA A 385 0.21 18.71 2.57
C ALA A 385 -1.22 19.20 2.32
N ASP A 386 -1.43 19.85 1.18
CA ASP A 386 -2.72 20.36 0.74
C ASP A 386 -3.46 19.39 -0.18
N LEU A 387 -2.73 18.76 -1.11
CA LEU A 387 -3.25 17.77 -2.05
C LEU A 387 -2.24 16.63 -2.24
N GLY A 388 -2.77 15.41 -2.37
CA GLY A 388 -2.01 14.25 -2.80
C GLY A 388 -2.20 13.98 -4.30
N VAL A 389 -1.16 13.46 -4.97
CA VAL A 389 -1.25 12.99 -6.35
C VAL A 389 -0.81 11.54 -6.41
N SER A 390 -1.66 10.67 -6.93
CA SER A 390 -1.36 9.25 -7.14
C SER A 390 -1.37 8.92 -8.62
N LEU A 391 -0.21 8.49 -9.13
CA LEU A 391 -0.04 8.03 -10.51
C LEU A 391 -0.10 6.51 -10.62
N HIS A 392 -0.39 5.83 -9.51
CA HIS A 392 -0.44 4.37 -9.46
C HIS A 392 -1.54 3.82 -10.38
N THR A 393 -1.16 2.85 -11.18
CA THR A 393 -2.10 1.99 -11.93
C THR A 393 -1.99 0.58 -11.40
N SER A 394 -3.12 -0.01 -11.01
CA SER A 394 -3.13 -1.40 -10.56
C SER A 394 -2.68 -2.34 -11.69
N THR A 395 -1.68 -3.16 -11.42
CA THR A 395 -1.15 -4.13 -12.40
C THR A 395 -2.13 -5.27 -12.70
N SER A 396 -2.96 -5.63 -11.74
CA SER A 396 -4.03 -6.60 -11.87
C SER A 396 -5.38 -5.96 -12.20
N GLY A 397 -5.53 -4.67 -11.95
CA GLY A 397 -6.80 -3.93 -12.06
C GLY A 397 -7.75 -4.13 -10.87
N ILE A 398 -7.34 -4.88 -9.84
CA ILE A 398 -8.18 -5.30 -8.73
C ILE A 398 -7.61 -5.01 -7.33
N ASP A 399 -6.42 -4.41 -7.24
CA ASP A 399 -5.82 -3.94 -5.98
C ASP A 399 -5.92 -2.42 -5.86
N LEU A 400 -5.92 -1.92 -4.63
CA LEU A 400 -6.04 -0.50 -4.32
C LEU A 400 -4.70 0.09 -3.86
N PRO A 401 -4.40 1.37 -4.18
CA PRO A 401 -3.13 1.98 -3.85
C PRO A 401 -3.03 2.33 -2.36
N MET A 402 -2.18 1.64 -1.62
CA MET A 402 -1.93 1.94 -0.20
C MET A 402 -1.50 3.39 0.02
N LYS A 403 -0.82 4.02 -0.95
CA LYS A 403 -0.41 5.43 -0.88
C LYS A 403 -1.60 6.37 -0.74
N VAL A 404 -2.72 6.07 -1.43
CA VAL A 404 -3.97 6.84 -1.30
C VAL A 404 -4.62 6.59 0.07
N VAL A 405 -4.57 5.35 0.56
CA VAL A 405 -5.04 5.02 1.90
C VAL A 405 -4.28 5.80 2.97
N ASP A 406 -2.94 5.88 2.85
CA ASP A 406 -2.08 6.67 3.74
C ASP A 406 -2.44 8.18 3.71
N MET A 407 -2.67 8.73 2.52
CA MET A 407 -3.11 10.12 2.34
C MET A 407 -4.46 10.37 3.02
N PHE A 408 -5.42 9.48 2.83
CA PHE A 408 -6.73 9.61 3.47
C PHE A 408 -6.66 9.51 4.99
N GLY A 409 -5.78 8.67 5.53
CA GLY A 409 -5.52 8.64 6.97
C GLY A 409 -5.04 9.98 7.52
N CYS A 410 -4.29 10.72 6.72
CA CYS A 410 -3.83 12.07 7.02
C CYS A 410 -4.86 13.17 6.70
N GLY A 411 -6.08 12.83 6.30
CA GLY A 411 -7.08 13.80 5.86
C GLY A 411 -6.64 14.60 4.63
N LEU A 412 -5.81 14.00 3.76
CA LEU A 412 -5.26 14.62 2.56
C LEU A 412 -6.09 14.22 1.34
N PRO A 413 -6.83 15.14 0.69
CA PRO A 413 -7.55 14.86 -0.55
C PRO A 413 -6.60 14.47 -1.67
N VAL A 414 -7.06 13.59 -2.55
CA VAL A 414 -6.20 12.98 -3.57
C VAL A 414 -6.70 13.22 -4.97
N LEU A 415 -5.79 13.55 -5.87
CA LEU A 415 -5.96 13.43 -7.32
C LEU A 415 -5.35 12.09 -7.74
N ALA A 416 -6.15 11.15 -8.23
CA ALA A 416 -5.72 9.80 -8.55
C ALA A 416 -5.95 9.44 -10.02
N LEU A 417 -4.94 8.80 -10.63
CA LEU A 417 -5.06 8.27 -11.99
C LEU A 417 -6.11 7.15 -12.01
N ASP A 418 -7.07 7.25 -12.93
CA ASP A 418 -8.22 6.34 -13.01
C ASP A 418 -7.83 4.94 -13.48
N PHE A 419 -8.38 3.94 -12.81
CA PHE A 419 -8.32 2.53 -13.21
C PHE A 419 -9.54 1.76 -12.66
N PRO A 420 -9.85 0.53 -13.14
CA PRO A 420 -11.17 -0.10 -12.96
C PRO A 420 -11.72 -0.16 -11.55
N CYS A 421 -10.91 -0.46 -10.52
CA CYS A 421 -11.41 -0.56 -9.15
C CYS A 421 -11.11 0.67 -8.27
N LEU A 422 -10.52 1.74 -8.82
CA LEU A 422 -10.21 2.96 -8.06
C LEU A 422 -11.44 3.52 -7.33
N GLY A 423 -12.61 3.43 -7.95
CA GLY A 423 -13.89 3.88 -7.40
C GLY A 423 -14.30 3.22 -6.08
N GLU A 424 -13.67 2.10 -5.68
CA GLU A 424 -13.86 1.55 -4.33
C GLU A 424 -13.25 2.47 -3.26
N LEU A 425 -12.13 3.12 -3.55
CA LEU A 425 -11.37 3.95 -2.62
C LEU A 425 -11.62 5.45 -2.83
N VAL A 426 -11.46 5.93 -4.07
CA VAL A 426 -11.62 7.34 -4.40
C VAL A 426 -13.02 7.57 -4.95
N LYS A 427 -13.85 8.28 -4.17
CA LYS A 427 -15.19 8.70 -4.57
C LYS A 427 -15.07 10.08 -5.20
N ASP A 428 -15.13 10.12 -6.52
CA ASP A 428 -14.95 11.35 -7.29
C ASP A 428 -15.88 12.49 -6.82
N GLY A 429 -15.28 13.65 -6.57
CA GLY A 429 -16.00 14.82 -6.04
C GLY A 429 -16.35 14.77 -4.55
N LYS A 430 -16.03 13.68 -3.82
CA LYS A 430 -16.32 13.54 -2.39
C LYS A 430 -15.06 13.57 -1.54
N ASN A 431 -14.14 12.63 -1.74
CA ASN A 431 -12.91 12.53 -0.97
C ASN A 431 -11.64 12.76 -1.79
N GLY A 432 -11.80 12.92 -3.11
CA GLY A 432 -10.76 13.15 -4.08
C GLY A 432 -11.34 13.39 -5.47
N ARG A 433 -10.48 13.44 -6.46
CA ARG A 433 -10.82 13.52 -7.88
C ARG A 433 -10.06 12.46 -8.65
N SER A 434 -10.69 11.90 -9.67
CA SER A 434 -10.04 10.99 -10.61
C SER A 434 -9.69 11.72 -11.91
N PHE A 435 -8.57 11.36 -12.53
CA PHE A 435 -8.13 11.89 -13.81
C PHE A 435 -7.60 10.77 -14.71
N LYS A 436 -7.64 10.96 -16.03
CA LYS A 436 -7.14 9.99 -17.01
C LYS A 436 -5.92 10.49 -17.79
N THR A 437 -5.82 11.79 -17.97
CA THR A 437 -4.79 12.44 -18.77
C THR A 437 -4.07 13.53 -17.96
N ALA A 438 -2.96 14.01 -18.51
CA ALA A 438 -2.25 15.15 -17.95
C ALA A 438 -3.10 16.44 -17.99
N GLU A 439 -3.93 16.56 -19.01
CA GLU A 439 -4.86 17.66 -19.17
C GLU A 439 -5.91 17.67 -18.07
N ASP A 440 -6.53 16.50 -17.80
CA ASP A 440 -7.51 16.36 -16.71
C ASP A 440 -6.87 16.72 -15.36
N LEU A 441 -5.65 16.20 -15.09
CA LEU A 441 -4.92 16.50 -13.84
C LEU A 441 -4.64 18.01 -13.72
N ALA A 442 -4.27 18.68 -14.83
CA ALA A 442 -4.04 20.11 -14.82
C ALA A 442 -5.32 20.89 -14.52
N ASP A 443 -6.43 20.52 -15.15
CA ASP A 443 -7.72 21.18 -14.98
C ASP A 443 -8.23 21.01 -13.51
N GLU A 444 -8.05 19.83 -12.91
CA GLU A 444 -8.36 19.61 -11.50
C GLU A 444 -7.46 20.43 -10.57
N LEU A 445 -6.16 20.50 -10.83
CA LEU A 445 -5.24 21.36 -10.07
C LEU A 445 -5.62 22.84 -10.16
N ILE A 446 -5.95 23.32 -11.36
CA ILE A 446 -6.39 24.71 -11.58
C ILE A 446 -7.68 24.97 -10.81
N THR A 447 -8.65 24.06 -10.88
CA THR A 447 -9.96 24.22 -10.22
C THR A 447 -9.81 24.27 -8.70
N LEU A 448 -9.09 23.30 -8.12
CA LEU A 448 -8.95 23.17 -6.68
C LEU A 448 -8.07 24.26 -6.05
N LEU A 449 -7.07 24.75 -6.78
CA LEU A 449 -6.12 25.74 -6.26
C LEU A 449 -6.49 27.19 -6.61
N LEU A 450 -7.54 27.43 -7.39
CA LEU A 450 -7.93 28.79 -7.75
C LEU A 450 -8.32 29.62 -6.54
N GLY A 451 -7.49 30.61 -6.21
CA GLY A 451 -7.66 31.51 -5.07
C GLY A 451 -7.10 30.96 -3.75
N PHE A 452 -6.33 29.87 -3.80
CA PHE A 452 -5.65 29.30 -2.65
C PHE A 452 -4.56 30.29 -2.10
N PRO A 453 -4.32 30.34 -0.79
CA PRO A 453 -5.10 29.70 0.27
C PRO A 453 -6.42 30.46 0.53
N MET A 454 -7.53 29.75 0.41
CA MET A 454 -8.85 30.35 0.63
C MET A 454 -9.33 30.20 2.06
N PRO A 455 -10.15 31.16 2.58
CA PRO A 455 -10.87 30.91 3.82
C PRO A 455 -11.85 29.76 3.66
N PHE A 456 -12.04 29.00 4.73
CA PHE A 456 -13.00 27.90 4.82
C PHE A 456 -14.44 28.33 4.48
N PRO A 457 -15.25 27.55 3.75
CA PRO A 457 -14.90 26.28 3.11
C PRO A 457 -14.35 26.46 1.68
N SER A 458 -13.18 25.91 1.40
CA SER A 458 -12.67 25.75 0.04
C SER A 458 -13.08 24.39 -0.56
N ASP A 459 -12.94 24.22 -1.88
CA ASP A 459 -13.17 22.91 -2.52
C ASP A 459 -12.27 21.80 -1.93
N ILE A 460 -11.05 22.14 -1.55
CA ILE A 460 -10.13 21.22 -0.85
C ILE A 460 -10.69 20.83 0.53
N ASP A 461 -11.29 21.76 1.26
CA ASP A 461 -11.87 21.48 2.57
C ASP A 461 -13.12 20.62 2.45
N ILE A 462 -13.93 20.82 1.42
CA ILE A 462 -15.09 19.97 1.12
C ILE A 462 -14.63 18.51 0.89
N LEU A 463 -13.56 18.31 0.11
CA LEU A 463 -13.00 16.98 -0.10
C LEU A 463 -12.41 16.39 1.20
N ARG A 464 -11.79 17.21 2.06
CA ARG A 464 -11.31 16.76 3.39
C ARG A 464 -12.44 16.27 4.31
N VAL A 465 -13.54 16.99 4.34
CA VAL A 465 -14.75 16.56 5.07
C VAL A 465 -15.25 15.24 4.49
N GLY A 466 -15.31 15.16 3.15
CA GLY A 466 -15.73 13.95 2.46
C GLY A 466 -14.85 12.72 2.73
N ILE A 467 -13.57 12.86 3.10
CA ILE A 467 -12.75 11.73 3.51
C ILE A 467 -13.33 11.08 4.77
N LYS A 468 -13.73 11.87 5.76
CA LYS A 468 -14.34 11.36 7.01
C LYS A 468 -15.68 10.69 6.77
N ASP A 469 -16.45 11.22 5.82
CA ASP A 469 -17.80 10.75 5.52
C ASP A 469 -17.86 9.64 4.48
N CYS A 470 -16.75 9.41 3.73
CA CYS A 470 -16.70 8.38 2.71
C CYS A 470 -16.35 7.01 3.27
N LYS A 471 -17.15 6.05 2.87
CA LYS A 471 -17.01 4.64 3.17
C LYS A 471 -16.27 3.93 2.05
N TYR A 472 -15.49 2.93 2.41
CA TYR A 472 -15.03 1.94 1.45
C TYR A 472 -16.23 1.14 0.94
N GLY A 473 -16.26 0.84 -0.38
CA GLY A 473 -17.11 -0.13 -1.12
C GLY A 473 -18.36 -0.58 -0.37
N GLY A 474 -19.37 -1.01 -0.83
CA GLY A 474 -20.60 -1.59 -0.25
C GLY A 474 -20.80 -1.78 1.26
N ASP A 475 -19.93 -1.25 2.12
CA ASP A 475 -20.10 -1.34 3.58
C ASP A 475 -21.37 -0.62 4.06
N GLU A 476 -21.98 -1.14 5.10
CA GLU A 476 -23.29 -0.73 5.65
C GLU A 476 -23.42 0.78 5.89
N PRO A 477 -24.62 1.37 5.73
CA PRO A 477 -24.85 2.79 5.98
C PRO A 477 -24.51 3.20 7.41
N GLY A 478 -23.66 4.21 7.59
CA GLY A 478 -23.35 4.79 8.90
C GLY A 478 -21.94 4.57 9.41
N GLN A 479 -21.03 3.93 8.66
CA GLN A 479 -19.63 3.75 9.11
C GLN A 479 -18.75 4.89 8.61
N GLU A 480 -18.13 5.60 9.57
CA GLU A 480 -17.11 6.61 9.32
C GLU A 480 -15.76 5.95 8.89
N TRP A 481 -14.84 6.76 8.38
CA TRP A 481 -13.47 6.33 8.19
C TRP A 481 -12.87 5.88 9.51
N GLU A 482 -12.47 4.61 9.61
CA GLU A 482 -11.91 4.01 10.81
C GLU A 482 -10.41 3.71 10.67
N SER A 483 -9.69 3.64 11.79
CA SER A 483 -8.29 3.24 11.81
C SER A 483 -8.14 1.75 11.49
N TRP A 484 -6.90 1.32 11.18
CA TRP A 484 -6.57 -0.09 11.02
C TRP A 484 -7.01 -0.93 12.22
N GLU A 485 -6.76 -0.43 13.43
CA GLU A 485 -7.04 -1.17 14.67
C GLU A 485 -8.54 -1.44 14.83
N ALA A 486 -9.37 -0.42 14.63
CA ALA A 486 -10.82 -0.55 14.73
C ALA A 486 -11.38 -1.47 13.65
N HIS A 487 -10.88 -1.33 12.42
CA HIS A 487 -11.26 -2.17 11.28
C HIS A 487 -10.87 -3.64 11.51
N TRP A 488 -9.67 -3.88 12.02
CA TRP A 488 -9.18 -5.22 12.32
C TRP A 488 -10.03 -5.91 13.41
N ASP A 489 -10.33 -5.18 14.48
CA ASP A 489 -11.14 -5.72 15.60
C ASP A 489 -12.56 -6.02 15.16
N ARG A 490 -13.12 -5.27 14.23
CA ARG A 490 -14.46 -5.49 13.69
C ARG A 490 -14.51 -6.65 12.68
N ILE A 491 -13.51 -6.80 11.83
CA ILE A 491 -13.54 -7.76 10.71
C ILE A 491 -12.75 -9.02 10.98
N VAL A 492 -11.50 -8.91 11.47
CA VAL A 492 -10.57 -10.05 11.57
C VAL A 492 -10.69 -10.74 12.93
N ALA A 493 -10.80 -10.00 14.02
CA ALA A 493 -10.91 -10.59 15.37
C ALA A 493 -12.07 -11.59 15.49
N PRO A 494 -13.28 -11.35 14.95
CA PRO A 494 -14.36 -12.32 14.99
C PRO A 494 -14.09 -13.61 14.20
N LEU A 495 -13.25 -13.56 13.16
CA LEU A 495 -12.85 -14.76 12.41
C LEU A 495 -11.94 -15.66 13.25
N MET A 496 -11.22 -15.08 14.21
CA MET A 496 -10.23 -15.78 15.04
C MET A 496 -10.77 -16.13 16.42
N ALA A 497 -11.98 -15.72 16.73
CA ALA A 497 -12.67 -16.16 17.94
C ALA A 497 -12.82 -17.69 17.96
N PRO A 498 -12.74 -18.34 19.15
CA PRO A 498 -12.81 -19.79 19.34
C PRO A 498 -14.03 -20.46 18.70
#